data_0d35949019cdd9558c1b34f91ee0e169
#
_entry.id   0d35949019cdd9558c1b34f91ee0e169
#
_cell.length_a   1.000
_cell.length_b   1.000
_cell.length_c   1.000
_cell.angle_alpha   90.00
_cell.angle_beta   90.00
_cell.angle_gamma   90.00
#
_symmetry.space_group_name_H-M   'P 1'
#
loop_
_entity.id
_entity.type
_entity.pdbx_description
1 polymer ?
#
loop_
_entity_poly.entity_id
_entity_poly.type
_entity_poly.pdbx_seq_one_letter_code
_entity_poly.pdbx_strand_id
1 'polypeptide(L)'
;MNILYDEHLDGPLPKVDKQALLQALQAQIPDLDILHREEDLKPYECDGLSAYRTTPLLVALPRRVEQVQALLKLCHGQNVPVVARGAGTGLSGGALPLASGVLLVMARFNQILHIDPDARTARLQPGVRNLAISQAAAPFGLYYAPDPSSQIACSIGGNVAENAGGVHCLKYGLTVHNLLKLEILTIEGERLTLGSEALDSPGLDLLALFTGSEGLLGVITEVTVKLLPRPQVAKVLLASFDSVDKAGRAVADIIAAGIIPGGLEMMDNLAIRAAEDFIHAGYPVEAEAILLCELDGVEADVHDDCERVRQVLEQAGATEVRQARDEAERLRFWAGRKNAFPAVGRLAPDYYCMDGTIPRRALPEVLQRIASLGAEYGLRVANVFHAGDGNMHPLILFDANQPGELERAETLGGEILELCVQVGGSITGEHGVGREKINQMCTQFNSDELNLFHAVKAAFDPQGLLNPGKNIPTLHRCAEFGAMHIHGGQLPFPELERF
;
A
#
# COMPACT_ATOMS: atom_id res chain seq x y z
N MET A 1 -25.46 28.02 2.07
CA MET A 1 -25.87 26.63 2.30
C MET A 1 -24.97 25.84 1.39
N ASN A 2 -23.73 25.55 1.86
CA ASN A 2 -22.78 24.76 1.08
C ASN A 2 -23.25 23.32 1.14
N ILE A 3 -23.81 22.83 0.05
CA ILE A 3 -23.96 21.41 -0.17
C ILE A 3 -22.52 20.93 -0.36
N LEU A 4 -21.96 20.28 0.66
CA LEU A 4 -20.73 19.53 0.51
C LEU A 4 -21.05 18.37 -0.45
N TYR A 5 -20.88 18.63 -1.72
CA TYR A 5 -20.71 17.57 -2.69
C TYR A 5 -19.40 16.90 -2.31
N ASP A 6 -19.47 15.69 -1.81
CA ASP A 6 -18.33 14.80 -1.93
C ASP A 6 -18.29 14.45 -3.42
N GLU A 7 -17.51 15.19 -4.19
CA GLU A 7 -17.33 15.03 -5.65
C GLU A 7 -16.87 13.62 -6.04
N HIS A 8 -16.76 12.73 -5.08
CA HIS A 8 -16.12 11.43 -5.14
C HIS A 8 -17.06 10.25 -4.90
N LEU A 9 -18.28 10.53 -4.49
CA LEU A 9 -19.37 9.57 -4.49
C LEU A 9 -20.29 9.95 -5.65
N ASP A 10 -20.54 9.01 -6.56
CA ASP A 10 -21.48 9.18 -7.66
C ASP A 10 -22.92 9.19 -7.14
N GLY A 11 -23.23 10.19 -6.32
CA GLY A 11 -24.53 10.38 -5.73
C GLY A 11 -24.49 11.21 -4.44
N PRO A 12 -25.64 11.79 -4.03
CA PRO A 12 -25.68 12.55 -2.79
C PRO A 12 -25.42 11.61 -1.60
N LEU A 13 -24.46 12.02 -0.76
CA LEU A 13 -24.21 11.34 0.52
C LEU A 13 -25.51 11.18 1.33
N PRO A 14 -25.71 10.05 2.00
CA PRO A 14 -26.82 9.88 2.94
C PRO A 14 -26.83 11.04 3.95
N LYS A 15 -27.96 11.69 4.12
CA LYS A 15 -28.13 12.71 5.16
C LYS A 15 -28.24 11.99 6.51
N VAL A 16 -27.13 11.91 7.24
CA VAL A 16 -27.08 11.31 8.57
C VAL A 16 -27.23 12.40 9.62
N ASP A 17 -28.20 12.27 10.52
CA ASP A 17 -28.30 13.12 11.70
C ASP A 17 -27.24 12.71 12.72
N LYS A 18 -26.19 13.51 12.84
CA LYS A 18 -25.06 13.28 13.75
C LYS A 18 -25.51 13.09 15.20
N GLN A 19 -26.50 13.89 15.65
CA GLN A 19 -26.92 13.88 17.05
C GLN A 19 -27.78 12.68 17.39
N ALA A 20 -28.68 12.31 16.47
CA ALA A 20 -29.47 11.08 16.59
C ALA A 20 -28.60 9.84 16.57
N LEU A 21 -27.62 9.77 15.65
CA LEU A 21 -26.66 8.65 15.57
C LEU A 21 -25.81 8.55 16.84
N LEU A 22 -25.28 9.66 17.37
CA LEU A 22 -24.48 9.67 18.59
C LEU A 22 -25.31 9.16 19.79
N GLN A 23 -26.54 9.63 19.94
CA GLN A 23 -27.44 9.15 21.00
C GLN A 23 -27.75 7.66 20.89
N ALA A 24 -27.99 7.18 19.66
CA ALA A 24 -28.26 5.76 19.43
C ALA A 24 -27.03 4.87 19.78
N LEU A 25 -25.83 5.31 19.37
CA LEU A 25 -24.58 4.61 19.70
C LEU A 25 -24.33 4.60 21.22
N GLN A 26 -24.50 5.71 21.90
CA GLN A 26 -24.33 5.81 23.37
C GLN A 26 -25.35 4.97 24.14
N ALA A 27 -26.58 4.87 23.64
CA ALA A 27 -27.62 4.06 24.25
C ALA A 27 -27.40 2.56 24.07
N GLN A 28 -26.95 2.12 22.90
CA GLN A 28 -26.76 0.71 22.59
C GLN A 28 -25.38 0.18 22.99
N ILE A 29 -24.36 1.03 22.99
CA ILE A 29 -22.96 0.66 23.28
C ILE A 29 -22.38 1.70 24.25
N PRO A 30 -22.87 1.75 25.51
CA PRO A 30 -22.56 2.84 26.45
C PRO A 30 -21.09 2.93 26.84
N ASP A 31 -20.31 1.87 26.66
CA ASP A 31 -18.88 1.80 26.95
C ASP A 31 -17.97 1.94 25.69
N LEU A 32 -18.55 2.34 24.55
CA LEU A 32 -17.79 2.67 23.35
C LEU A 32 -17.28 4.10 23.43
N ASP A 33 -15.97 4.28 23.27
CA ASP A 33 -15.37 5.62 23.14
C ASP A 33 -15.70 6.21 21.77
N ILE A 34 -16.41 7.35 21.77
CA ILE A 34 -16.83 8.05 20.54
C ILE A 34 -16.33 9.49 20.60
N LEU A 35 -15.55 9.88 19.58
CA LEU A 35 -15.16 11.27 19.37
C LEU A 35 -16.19 11.95 18.47
N HIS A 36 -16.63 13.15 18.85
CA HIS A 36 -17.69 13.83 18.13
C HIS A 36 -17.50 15.36 18.03
N ARG A 37 -16.55 15.94 18.81
CA ARG A 37 -16.22 17.37 18.75
C ARG A 37 -15.24 17.60 17.60
N GLU A 38 -15.33 18.75 16.96
CA GLU A 38 -14.55 19.07 15.77
C GLU A 38 -13.04 18.95 16.01
N GLU A 39 -12.56 19.47 17.15
CA GLU A 39 -11.15 19.38 17.54
C GLU A 39 -10.63 17.96 17.74
N ASP A 40 -11.49 17.03 18.17
CA ASP A 40 -11.15 15.61 18.35
C ASP A 40 -11.18 14.84 17.02
N LEU A 41 -11.96 15.29 16.05
CA LEU A 41 -12.09 14.66 14.72
C LEU A 41 -10.96 15.09 13.78
N LYS A 42 -10.43 16.30 13.92
CA LYS A 42 -9.41 16.89 13.06
C LYS A 42 -8.17 15.99 12.83
N PRO A 43 -7.60 15.29 13.84
CA PRO A 43 -6.47 14.39 13.65
C PRO A 43 -6.77 13.16 12.75
N TYR A 44 -8.02 12.94 12.41
CA TYR A 44 -8.47 11.79 11.61
C TYR A 44 -8.91 12.18 10.19
N GLU A 45 -8.72 13.41 9.76
CA GLU A 45 -9.23 13.93 8.49
C GLU A 45 -8.56 13.37 7.23
N CYS A 46 -7.40 12.72 7.38
CA CYS A 46 -6.66 12.08 6.29
C CYS A 46 -5.98 10.79 6.77
N ASP A 47 -5.48 10.00 5.85
CA ASP A 47 -4.48 8.96 6.10
C ASP A 47 -3.06 9.48 5.79
N GLY A 48 -2.13 8.62 5.34
CA GLY A 48 -0.79 9.05 4.95
C GLY A 48 -0.75 9.88 3.67
N LEU A 49 -1.80 9.80 2.82
CA LEU A 49 -1.98 10.67 1.67
C LEU A 49 -2.65 11.98 2.10
N SER A 50 -1.86 12.95 2.51
CA SER A 50 -2.35 14.21 3.07
C SER A 50 -2.95 15.19 2.04
N ALA A 51 -2.87 14.87 0.75
CA ALA A 51 -3.48 15.64 -0.34
C ALA A 51 -5.02 15.67 -0.23
N TYR A 52 -5.62 14.59 0.27
CA TYR A 52 -7.07 14.49 0.48
C TYR A 52 -7.42 14.59 1.96
N ARG A 53 -8.42 15.42 2.27
CA ARG A 53 -8.86 15.65 3.66
C ARG A 53 -10.38 15.71 3.75
N THR A 54 -10.94 14.92 4.66
CA THR A 54 -12.37 14.93 4.96
C THR A 54 -12.55 14.69 6.45
N THR A 55 -13.24 15.58 7.15
CA THR A 55 -13.54 15.39 8.57
C THR A 55 -14.64 14.33 8.71
N PRO A 56 -14.46 13.25 9.49
CA PRO A 56 -15.49 12.23 9.69
C PRO A 56 -16.67 12.78 10.46
N LEU A 57 -17.86 12.18 10.30
CA LEU A 57 -19.02 12.51 11.10
C LEU A 57 -18.79 12.22 12.60
N LEU A 58 -18.30 10.99 12.88
CA LEU A 58 -17.92 10.50 14.19
C LEU A 58 -16.69 9.59 14.06
N VAL A 59 -15.91 9.49 15.14
CA VAL A 59 -14.84 8.48 15.27
C VAL A 59 -15.19 7.53 16.39
N ALA A 60 -15.22 6.23 16.11
CA ALA A 60 -15.46 5.18 17.10
C ALA A 60 -14.15 4.42 17.39
N LEU A 61 -13.84 4.20 18.66
CA LEU A 61 -12.60 3.59 19.16
C LEU A 61 -12.93 2.34 20.00
N PRO A 62 -13.37 1.23 19.37
CA PRO A 62 -13.78 0.03 20.08
C PRO A 62 -12.59 -0.67 20.75
N ARG A 63 -12.88 -1.49 21.78
CA ARG A 63 -11.93 -2.31 22.52
C ARG A 63 -12.26 -3.80 22.45
N ARG A 64 -13.48 -4.15 22.02
CA ARG A 64 -14.02 -5.52 21.97
C ARG A 64 -14.78 -5.75 20.67
N VAL A 65 -14.76 -6.98 20.21
CA VAL A 65 -15.44 -7.40 18.97
C VAL A 65 -16.94 -7.12 19.03
N GLU A 66 -17.56 -7.29 20.21
CA GLU A 66 -18.98 -7.05 20.43
C GLU A 66 -19.36 -5.57 20.22
N GLN A 67 -18.47 -4.63 20.55
CA GLN A 67 -18.68 -3.19 20.25
C GLN A 67 -18.65 -2.92 18.76
N VAL A 68 -17.70 -3.52 18.02
CA VAL A 68 -17.64 -3.43 16.56
C VAL A 68 -18.90 -4.01 15.95
N GLN A 69 -19.30 -5.19 16.37
CA GLN A 69 -20.51 -5.88 15.89
C GLN A 69 -21.77 -5.05 16.10
N ALA A 70 -21.96 -4.50 17.29
CA ALA A 70 -23.11 -3.67 17.61
C ALA A 70 -23.14 -2.37 16.81
N LEU A 71 -21.96 -1.73 16.62
CA LEU A 71 -21.79 -0.54 15.79
C LEU A 71 -22.17 -0.82 14.32
N LEU A 72 -21.65 -1.90 13.74
CA LEU A 72 -21.93 -2.27 12.35
C LEU A 72 -23.43 -2.53 12.15
N LYS A 73 -24.08 -3.29 13.05
CA LYS A 73 -25.53 -3.54 13.02
C LYS A 73 -26.34 -2.24 13.08
N LEU A 74 -25.95 -1.31 13.94
CA LEU A 74 -26.62 -0.01 14.05
C LEU A 74 -26.44 0.81 12.78
N CYS A 75 -25.21 0.91 12.26
CA CYS A 75 -24.90 1.64 11.04
C CYS A 75 -25.65 1.03 9.84
N HIS A 76 -25.64 -0.29 9.68
CA HIS A 76 -26.41 -1.00 8.68
C HIS A 76 -27.90 -0.67 8.74
N GLY A 77 -28.51 -0.77 9.95
CA GLY A 77 -29.94 -0.49 10.15
C GLY A 77 -30.34 0.97 9.91
N GLN A 78 -29.40 1.91 9.95
CA GLN A 78 -29.63 3.34 9.73
C GLN A 78 -29.04 3.86 8.40
N ASN A 79 -28.52 2.98 7.53
CA ASN A 79 -27.83 3.32 6.29
C ASN A 79 -26.68 4.33 6.49
N VAL A 80 -25.87 4.13 7.53
CA VAL A 80 -24.71 4.97 7.84
C VAL A 80 -23.45 4.32 7.30
N PRO A 81 -22.67 5.01 6.43
CA PRO A 81 -21.40 4.49 5.96
C PRO A 81 -20.37 4.30 7.07
N VAL A 82 -19.55 3.27 6.93
CA VAL A 82 -18.46 2.97 7.87
C VAL A 82 -17.15 2.84 7.10
N VAL A 83 -16.13 3.56 7.56
CA VAL A 83 -14.75 3.43 7.08
C VAL A 83 -13.93 2.80 8.19
N ALA A 84 -13.38 1.61 7.94
CA ALA A 84 -12.43 0.99 8.87
C ALA A 84 -11.05 1.63 8.72
N ARG A 85 -10.36 1.86 9.85
CA ARG A 85 -9.03 2.46 9.89
C ARG A 85 -8.13 1.72 10.87
N GLY A 86 -6.94 1.33 10.41
CA GLY A 86 -5.86 0.87 11.26
C GLY A 86 -5.04 2.03 11.82
N ALA A 87 -3.75 2.10 11.48
CA ALA A 87 -2.86 3.19 11.88
C ALA A 87 -2.99 4.45 11.01
N GLY A 88 -3.61 4.35 9.84
CA GLY A 88 -3.74 5.48 8.90
C GLY A 88 -2.43 5.85 8.21
N THR A 89 -1.55 4.89 7.96
CA THR A 89 -0.27 5.08 7.27
C THR A 89 -0.35 4.83 5.76
N GLY A 90 -1.49 4.35 5.24
CA GLY A 90 -1.73 4.12 3.82
C GLY A 90 -1.58 5.39 2.98
N LEU A 91 -1.14 5.23 1.73
CA LEU A 91 -0.81 6.33 0.81
C LEU A 91 -1.78 6.43 -0.38
N SER A 92 -2.90 5.70 -0.35
CA SER A 92 -3.89 5.68 -1.43
C SER A 92 -5.22 6.40 -1.10
N GLY A 93 -5.38 6.88 0.13
CA GLY A 93 -6.67 7.40 0.59
C GLY A 93 -7.67 6.29 0.94
N GLY A 94 -7.22 5.05 1.12
CA GLY A 94 -8.05 3.90 1.49
C GLY A 94 -8.76 4.08 2.84
N ALA A 95 -8.09 4.70 3.81
CA ALA A 95 -8.65 5.03 5.12
C ALA A 95 -9.17 6.48 5.25
N LEU A 96 -9.30 7.22 4.14
CA LEU A 96 -9.88 8.56 4.14
C LEU A 96 -11.33 8.50 4.66
N PRO A 97 -11.71 9.28 5.69
CA PRO A 97 -13.06 9.23 6.23
C PRO A 97 -14.10 9.85 5.29
N LEU A 98 -15.36 9.66 5.65
CA LEU A 98 -16.52 10.28 4.99
C LEU A 98 -17.18 11.27 5.94
N ALA A 99 -17.59 12.44 5.41
CA ALA A 99 -18.29 13.46 6.19
C ALA A 99 -19.68 13.00 6.71
N SER A 100 -20.28 11.99 6.08
CA SER A 100 -21.55 11.38 6.49
C SER A 100 -21.39 10.03 7.19
N GLY A 101 -20.15 9.57 7.45
CA GLY A 101 -19.86 8.23 7.92
C GLY A 101 -19.17 8.17 9.29
N VAL A 102 -19.18 6.98 9.86
CA VAL A 102 -18.41 6.65 11.06
C VAL A 102 -17.03 6.15 10.65
N LEU A 103 -15.97 6.77 11.18
CA LEU A 103 -14.63 6.25 11.10
C LEU A 103 -14.42 5.26 12.26
N LEU A 104 -14.28 3.98 11.93
CA LEU A 104 -14.07 2.89 12.88
C LEU A 104 -12.58 2.62 13.04
N VAL A 105 -11.98 3.11 14.11
CA VAL A 105 -10.53 3.04 14.35
C VAL A 105 -10.18 1.82 15.18
N MET A 106 -9.51 0.83 14.56
CA MET A 106 -9.16 -0.45 15.17
C MET A 106 -7.84 -0.44 15.96
N ALA A 107 -7.22 0.71 16.16
CA ALA A 107 -5.90 0.84 16.79
C ALA A 107 -5.82 0.31 18.25
N ARG A 108 -6.97 0.17 18.93
CA ARG A 108 -7.02 -0.41 20.29
C ARG A 108 -7.07 -1.94 20.32
N PHE A 109 -7.28 -2.58 19.17
CA PHE A 109 -7.14 -4.03 18.99
C PHE A 109 -5.67 -4.36 18.72
N ASN A 110 -4.81 -4.24 19.72
CA ASN A 110 -3.36 -4.29 19.58
C ASN A 110 -2.67 -5.40 20.37
N GLN A 111 -3.41 -6.46 20.70
CA GLN A 111 -2.87 -7.59 21.44
C GLN A 111 -2.34 -8.68 20.50
N ILE A 112 -1.15 -9.20 20.80
CA ILE A 112 -0.66 -10.47 20.27
C ILE A 112 -1.32 -11.56 21.11
N LEU A 113 -2.26 -12.29 20.51
CA LEU A 113 -3.08 -13.26 21.21
C LEU A 113 -2.33 -14.57 21.49
N HIS A 114 -1.52 -15.01 20.53
CA HIS A 114 -0.75 -16.23 20.64
C HIS A 114 0.40 -16.26 19.64
N ILE A 115 1.54 -16.83 20.04
CA ILE A 115 2.62 -17.25 19.14
C ILE A 115 2.82 -18.73 19.35
N ASP A 116 2.76 -19.50 18.29
CA ASP A 116 3.05 -20.93 18.26
C ASP A 116 4.38 -21.13 17.52
N PRO A 117 5.47 -21.41 18.25
CA PRO A 117 6.78 -21.62 17.64
C PRO A 117 6.87 -22.94 16.84
N ASP A 118 6.11 -23.96 17.22
CA ASP A 118 6.14 -25.28 16.56
C ASP A 118 5.39 -25.22 15.23
N ALA A 119 4.20 -24.61 15.21
CA ALA A 119 3.43 -24.33 14.00
C ALA A 119 3.97 -23.14 13.20
N ARG A 120 4.85 -22.31 13.80
CA ARG A 120 5.39 -21.07 13.23
C ARG A 120 4.28 -20.11 12.81
N THR A 121 3.36 -19.85 13.71
CA THR A 121 2.24 -18.94 13.48
C THR A 121 2.13 -17.89 14.57
N ALA A 122 1.50 -16.76 14.26
CA ALA A 122 1.09 -15.75 15.22
C ALA A 122 -0.36 -15.37 15.00
N ARG A 123 -1.16 -15.39 16.09
CA ARG A 123 -2.54 -14.94 16.12
C ARG A 123 -2.62 -13.58 16.79
N LEU A 124 -3.19 -12.61 16.09
CA LEU A 124 -3.03 -11.19 16.34
C LEU A 124 -4.36 -10.44 16.24
N GLN A 125 -4.52 -9.40 17.00
CA GLN A 125 -5.54 -8.39 16.77
C GLN A 125 -5.08 -7.42 15.65
N PRO A 126 -6.00 -6.84 14.84
CA PRO A 126 -5.67 -6.07 13.63
C PRO A 126 -4.88 -4.79 13.89
N GLY A 127 -4.92 -4.21 15.08
CA GLY A 127 -4.16 -3.01 15.46
C GLY A 127 -2.73 -3.29 15.92
N VAL A 128 -2.27 -4.54 15.96
CA VAL A 128 -0.87 -4.88 16.25
C VAL A 128 0.03 -4.29 15.18
N ARG A 129 1.10 -3.59 15.60
CA ARG A 129 2.08 -3.03 14.65
C ARG A 129 2.86 -4.14 13.97
N ASN A 130 3.13 -3.97 12.69
CA ASN A 130 3.85 -4.96 11.89
C ASN A 130 5.17 -5.39 12.55
N LEU A 131 6.05 -4.45 12.88
CA LEU A 131 7.34 -4.74 13.50
C LEU A 131 7.22 -5.46 14.85
N ALA A 132 6.16 -5.20 15.63
CA ALA A 132 5.95 -5.82 16.94
C ALA A 132 5.76 -7.35 16.83
N ILE A 133 5.27 -7.84 15.69
CA ILE A 133 5.13 -9.28 15.43
C ILE A 133 6.51 -9.94 15.43
N SER A 134 7.45 -9.40 14.64
CA SER A 134 8.83 -9.90 14.58
C SER A 134 9.56 -9.76 15.89
N GLN A 135 9.32 -8.67 16.64
CA GLN A 135 9.89 -8.47 17.96
C GLN A 135 9.43 -9.54 18.97
N ALA A 136 8.13 -9.86 18.94
CA ALA A 136 7.56 -10.89 19.83
C ALA A 136 7.95 -12.31 19.42
N ALA A 137 8.18 -12.57 18.12
CA ALA A 137 8.62 -13.86 17.59
C ALA A 137 10.14 -14.09 17.77
N ALA A 138 10.93 -13.03 17.97
CA ALA A 138 12.39 -13.06 18.05
C ALA A 138 12.96 -14.04 19.08
N PRO A 139 12.40 -14.19 20.32
CA PRO A 139 12.90 -15.17 21.29
C PRO A 139 12.85 -16.63 20.80
N PHE A 140 12.02 -16.91 19.80
CA PHE A 140 11.86 -18.24 19.19
C PHE A 140 12.71 -18.41 17.91
N GLY A 141 13.56 -17.43 17.56
CA GLY A 141 14.31 -17.44 16.31
C GLY A 141 13.45 -17.24 15.06
N LEU A 142 12.25 -16.67 15.22
CA LEU A 142 11.27 -16.44 14.17
C LEU A 142 11.08 -14.95 13.87
N TYR A 143 10.48 -14.64 12.70
CA TYR A 143 10.08 -13.29 12.31
C TYR A 143 8.90 -13.32 11.32
N TYR A 144 8.23 -12.19 11.17
CA TYR A 144 7.22 -11.94 10.15
C TYR A 144 7.88 -11.24 8.97
N ALA A 145 7.77 -11.83 7.77
CA ALA A 145 8.58 -11.39 6.63
C ALA A 145 8.13 -10.11 5.94
N PRO A 146 6.83 -9.87 5.65
CA PRO A 146 6.41 -8.61 5.02
C PRO A 146 6.77 -7.40 5.88
N ASP A 147 7.57 -6.48 5.34
CA ASP A 147 8.18 -5.37 6.06
C ASP A 147 7.99 -4.01 5.37
N PRO A 148 6.75 -3.52 5.27
CA PRO A 148 6.49 -2.21 4.67
C PRO A 148 7.35 -1.13 5.34
N SER A 149 7.71 -0.08 4.60
CA SER A 149 8.56 1.01 5.12
C SER A 149 7.99 1.64 6.39
N SER A 150 6.68 1.61 6.56
CA SER A 150 5.94 2.07 7.73
C SER A 150 5.82 1.04 8.88
N GLN A 151 6.53 -0.09 8.86
CA GLN A 151 6.38 -1.22 9.79
C GLN A 151 6.42 -0.85 11.28
N ILE A 152 7.08 0.24 11.63
CA ILE A 152 7.13 0.74 13.02
C ILE A 152 5.79 1.33 13.49
N ALA A 153 4.93 1.72 12.57
CA ALA A 153 3.67 2.42 12.80
C ALA A 153 2.45 1.69 12.25
N CYS A 154 2.54 1.10 11.03
CA CYS A 154 1.41 0.44 10.38
C CYS A 154 0.89 -0.76 11.18
N SER A 155 -0.38 -1.07 11.02
CA SER A 155 -1.05 -2.18 11.70
C SER A 155 -1.23 -3.38 10.78
N ILE A 156 -1.24 -4.59 11.34
CA ILE A 156 -1.41 -5.83 10.57
C ILE A 156 -2.76 -5.88 9.85
N GLY A 157 -3.84 -5.37 10.45
CA GLY A 157 -5.14 -5.28 9.78
C GLY A 157 -5.12 -4.33 8.58
N GLY A 158 -4.37 -3.23 8.66
CA GLY A 158 -4.12 -2.34 7.52
C GLY A 158 -3.28 -3.03 6.45
N ASN A 159 -2.23 -3.77 6.84
CA ASN A 159 -1.44 -4.54 5.88
C ASN A 159 -2.26 -5.58 5.12
N VAL A 160 -3.21 -6.25 5.80
CA VAL A 160 -4.15 -7.16 5.13
C VAL A 160 -5.10 -6.41 4.22
N ALA A 161 -5.65 -5.28 4.67
CA ALA A 161 -6.62 -4.50 3.88
C ALA A 161 -6.03 -3.98 2.57
N GLU A 162 -4.75 -3.60 2.56
CA GLU A 162 -4.03 -3.09 1.37
C GLU A 162 -3.23 -4.16 0.63
N ASN A 163 -3.08 -5.39 1.18
CA ASN A 163 -2.10 -6.38 0.73
C ASN A 163 -0.68 -5.81 0.73
N ALA A 164 -0.30 -5.15 1.81
CA ALA A 164 0.96 -4.42 1.91
C ALA A 164 2.19 -5.30 1.63
N GLY A 165 3.18 -4.70 1.01
CA GLY A 165 4.44 -5.30 0.64
C GLY A 165 5.62 -4.83 1.49
N GLY A 166 6.75 -4.55 0.81
CA GLY A 166 8.00 -4.09 1.41
C GLY A 166 9.22 -4.64 0.71
N VAL A 167 10.39 -4.36 1.28
CA VAL A 167 11.71 -4.68 0.70
C VAL A 167 11.89 -6.17 0.41
N HIS A 168 11.36 -7.04 1.29
CA HIS A 168 11.64 -8.48 1.24
C HIS A 168 10.57 -9.28 0.47
N CYS A 169 9.60 -8.62 -0.18
CA CYS A 169 8.51 -9.28 -0.88
C CYS A 169 8.92 -10.07 -2.11
N LEU A 170 10.01 -9.68 -2.78
CA LEU A 170 10.56 -10.45 -3.89
C LEU A 170 10.80 -11.93 -3.52
N LYS A 171 11.37 -12.19 -2.35
CA LYS A 171 11.73 -13.54 -1.88
C LYS A 171 10.63 -14.17 -1.03
N TYR A 172 9.98 -13.40 -0.18
CA TYR A 172 9.09 -13.90 0.85
C TYR A 172 7.60 -13.63 0.61
N GLY A 173 7.30 -12.89 -0.46
CA GLY A 173 5.93 -12.56 -0.87
C GLY A 173 5.30 -11.42 -0.07
N LEU A 174 4.19 -10.93 -0.59
CA LEU A 174 3.33 -9.91 0.01
C LEU A 174 2.58 -10.46 1.23
N THR A 175 1.77 -9.62 1.86
CA THR A 175 0.91 -9.99 3.01
C THR A 175 0.05 -11.22 2.70
N VAL A 176 -0.59 -11.30 1.52
CA VAL A 176 -1.44 -12.44 1.11
C VAL A 176 -0.72 -13.79 1.16
N HIS A 177 0.57 -13.83 0.83
CA HIS A 177 1.36 -15.06 0.86
C HIS A 177 1.78 -15.49 2.27
N ASN A 178 1.64 -14.58 3.25
CA ASN A 178 2.02 -14.78 4.64
C ASN A 178 0.84 -14.83 5.60
N LEU A 179 -0.39 -14.82 5.06
CA LEU A 179 -1.64 -14.89 5.79
C LEU A 179 -2.17 -16.32 5.78
N LEU A 180 -2.72 -16.77 6.90
CA LEU A 180 -3.31 -18.10 7.04
C LEU A 180 -4.82 -18.03 7.33
N LYS A 181 -5.25 -17.08 8.18
CA LYS A 181 -6.63 -17.03 8.65
C LYS A 181 -7.03 -15.62 9.04
N LEU A 182 -8.28 -15.26 8.78
CA LEU A 182 -8.92 -14.03 9.23
C LEU A 182 -10.22 -14.33 9.98
N GLU A 183 -10.46 -13.56 11.05
CA GLU A 183 -11.80 -13.36 11.60
C GLU A 183 -12.27 -11.97 11.17
N ILE A 184 -13.46 -11.89 10.58
CA ILE A 184 -14.05 -10.65 10.09
C ILE A 184 -15.48 -10.47 10.56
N LEU A 185 -15.97 -9.24 10.51
CA LEU A 185 -17.38 -8.88 10.63
C LEU A 185 -17.88 -8.29 9.33
N THR A 186 -19.03 -8.78 8.83
CA THR A 186 -19.75 -8.15 7.72
C THR A 186 -20.41 -6.86 8.20
N ILE A 187 -20.93 -6.04 7.26
CA ILE A 187 -21.70 -4.82 7.63
C ILE A 187 -22.93 -5.16 8.48
N GLU A 188 -23.53 -6.33 8.31
CA GLU A 188 -24.66 -6.83 9.11
C GLU A 188 -24.23 -7.31 10.50
N GLY A 189 -22.92 -7.26 10.79
CA GLY A 189 -22.34 -7.73 12.04
C GLY A 189 -22.29 -9.26 12.17
N GLU A 190 -22.32 -9.98 11.07
CA GLU A 190 -22.09 -11.41 11.06
C GLU A 190 -20.59 -11.71 11.14
N ARG A 191 -20.23 -12.73 11.92
CA ARG A 191 -18.84 -13.16 12.06
C ARG A 191 -18.53 -14.26 11.06
N LEU A 192 -17.47 -14.07 10.28
CA LEU A 192 -16.97 -15.06 9.34
C LEU A 192 -15.51 -15.39 9.66
N THR A 193 -15.15 -16.65 9.48
CA THR A 193 -13.78 -17.15 9.54
C THR A 193 -13.35 -17.54 8.14
N LEU A 194 -12.29 -16.90 7.63
CA LEU A 194 -11.72 -17.13 6.31
C LEU A 194 -10.35 -17.79 6.47
N GLY A 195 -10.07 -18.84 5.68
CA GLY A 195 -8.82 -19.59 5.78
C GLY A 195 -8.80 -20.56 6.97
N SER A 196 -7.63 -21.11 7.25
CA SER A 196 -7.37 -22.05 8.33
C SER A 196 -5.92 -21.96 8.80
N GLU A 197 -5.54 -22.74 9.80
CA GLU A 197 -4.12 -22.85 10.21
C GLU A 197 -3.31 -23.80 9.32
N ALA A 198 -3.97 -24.51 8.38
CA ALA A 198 -3.32 -25.27 7.33
C ALA A 198 -2.97 -24.39 6.13
N LEU A 199 -2.04 -24.86 5.30
CA LEU A 199 -1.57 -24.10 4.12
C LEU A 199 -2.58 -24.07 2.97
N ASP A 200 -3.58 -24.96 2.98
CA ASP A 200 -4.56 -25.08 1.91
C ASP A 200 -5.92 -24.53 2.32
N SER A 201 -6.59 -23.84 1.37
CA SER A 201 -7.95 -23.36 1.52
C SER A 201 -8.86 -24.13 0.57
N PRO A 202 -9.77 -24.99 1.06
CA PRO A 202 -10.69 -25.71 0.19
C PRO A 202 -11.76 -24.77 -0.39
N GLY A 203 -12.14 -25.00 -1.65
CA GLY A 203 -13.15 -24.20 -2.35
C GLY A 203 -12.58 -22.92 -2.94
N LEU A 204 -13.37 -21.85 -2.95
CA LEU A 204 -12.89 -20.53 -3.38
C LEU A 204 -11.98 -19.92 -2.32
N ASP A 205 -10.87 -19.34 -2.75
CA ASP A 205 -9.93 -18.68 -1.84
C ASP A 205 -10.46 -17.31 -1.40
N LEU A 206 -11.37 -17.34 -0.43
CA LEU A 206 -11.93 -16.11 0.16
C LEU A 206 -10.90 -15.34 0.98
N LEU A 207 -9.83 -15.99 1.45
CA LEU A 207 -8.76 -15.33 2.17
C LEU A 207 -7.99 -14.38 1.25
N ALA A 208 -7.61 -14.85 0.06
CA ALA A 208 -6.97 -14.03 -0.96
C ALA A 208 -7.92 -12.94 -1.49
N LEU A 209 -9.20 -13.27 -1.71
CA LEU A 209 -10.21 -12.30 -2.14
C LEU A 209 -10.39 -11.14 -1.13
N PHE A 210 -10.33 -11.44 0.15
CA PHE A 210 -10.50 -10.44 1.20
C PHE A 210 -9.23 -9.59 1.42
N THR A 211 -8.06 -10.16 1.15
CA THR A 211 -6.77 -9.47 1.25
C THR A 211 -6.65 -8.44 0.12
N GLY A 212 -6.34 -7.19 0.46
CA GLY A 212 -6.32 -6.09 -0.51
C GLY A 212 -7.71 -5.53 -0.85
N SER A 213 -8.75 -5.89 -0.09
CA SER A 213 -10.12 -5.38 -0.31
C SER A 213 -10.38 -4.00 0.31
N GLU A 214 -9.38 -3.36 0.91
CA GLU A 214 -9.42 -1.99 1.44
C GLU A 214 -10.63 -1.71 2.37
N GLY A 215 -11.08 -2.73 3.11
CA GLY A 215 -12.24 -2.62 4.01
C GLY A 215 -13.61 -2.58 3.30
N LEU A 216 -13.67 -2.89 2.00
CA LEU A 216 -14.93 -2.94 1.25
C LEU A 216 -15.79 -4.15 1.57
N LEU A 217 -15.17 -5.28 1.97
CA LEU A 217 -15.87 -6.56 2.14
C LEU A 217 -16.20 -6.89 3.61
N GLY A 218 -15.57 -6.19 4.56
CA GLY A 218 -15.78 -6.43 5.98
C GLY A 218 -14.74 -5.76 6.86
N VAL A 219 -14.90 -5.90 8.16
CA VAL A 219 -13.99 -5.37 9.19
C VAL A 219 -13.20 -6.51 9.83
N ILE A 220 -11.87 -6.44 9.74
CA ILE A 220 -10.96 -7.44 10.32
C ILE A 220 -10.95 -7.30 11.84
N THR A 221 -11.13 -8.41 12.54
CA THR A 221 -11.09 -8.47 14.01
C THR A 221 -9.96 -9.33 14.56
N GLU A 222 -9.47 -10.30 13.78
CA GLU A 222 -8.33 -11.15 14.14
C GLU A 222 -7.58 -11.59 12.88
N VAL A 223 -6.26 -11.73 12.98
CA VAL A 223 -5.36 -12.12 11.89
C VAL A 223 -4.44 -13.24 12.37
N THR A 224 -4.33 -14.33 11.62
CA THR A 224 -3.32 -15.36 11.83
C THR A 224 -2.33 -15.34 10.68
N VAL A 225 -1.05 -15.12 11.00
CA VAL A 225 0.05 -15.07 10.03
C VAL A 225 1.02 -16.22 10.24
N LYS A 226 1.73 -16.62 9.17
CA LYS A 226 2.88 -17.50 9.28
C LYS A 226 4.13 -16.72 9.68
N LEU A 227 5.00 -17.38 10.43
CA LEU A 227 6.32 -16.87 10.82
C LEU A 227 7.40 -17.69 10.11
N LEU A 228 8.49 -17.04 9.76
CA LEU A 228 9.64 -17.68 9.13
C LEU A 228 10.81 -17.77 10.12
N PRO A 229 11.68 -18.79 10.01
CA PRO A 229 12.94 -18.83 10.71
C PRO A 229 13.83 -17.66 10.25
N ARG A 230 14.53 -17.02 11.20
CA ARG A 230 15.51 -16.00 10.84
C ARG A 230 16.63 -16.62 9.98
N PRO A 231 17.05 -15.94 8.90
CA PRO A 231 18.20 -16.38 8.13
C PRO A 231 19.46 -16.42 8.98
N GLN A 232 20.37 -17.35 8.68
CA GLN A 232 21.64 -17.48 9.40
C GLN A 232 22.53 -16.24 9.19
N VAL A 233 22.56 -15.75 7.95
CA VAL A 233 23.31 -14.55 7.57
C VAL A 233 22.50 -13.72 6.56
N ALA A 234 22.80 -12.41 6.54
CA ALA A 234 22.37 -11.48 5.49
C ALA A 234 23.58 -10.63 5.07
N LYS A 235 23.78 -10.48 3.77
CA LYS A 235 24.85 -9.68 3.16
C LYS A 235 24.25 -8.67 2.20
N VAL A 236 24.78 -7.45 2.14
CA VAL A 236 24.33 -6.41 1.21
C VAL A 236 25.46 -6.00 0.30
N LEU A 237 25.16 -5.96 -1.00
CA LEU A 237 26.01 -5.34 -2.00
C LEU A 237 25.38 -3.99 -2.40
N LEU A 238 26.19 -2.94 -2.43
CA LEU A 238 25.87 -1.64 -2.99
C LEU A 238 26.59 -1.55 -4.34
N ALA A 239 25.84 -1.42 -5.44
CA ALA A 239 26.38 -1.20 -6.77
C ALA A 239 26.02 0.19 -7.28
N SER A 240 27.00 0.86 -7.90
CA SER A 240 26.85 2.20 -8.47
C SER A 240 26.87 2.12 -9.99
N PHE A 241 26.09 2.99 -10.64
CA PHE A 241 25.99 3.05 -12.09
C PHE A 241 26.06 4.51 -12.58
N ASP A 242 26.66 4.70 -13.75
CA ASP A 242 26.70 5.96 -14.49
C ASP A 242 25.44 6.17 -15.36
N SER A 243 24.46 5.26 -15.28
CA SER A 243 23.22 5.29 -16.05
C SER A 243 22.11 4.52 -15.31
N VAL A 244 20.94 5.13 -15.23
CA VAL A 244 19.70 4.49 -14.73
C VAL A 244 19.33 3.26 -15.56
N ASP A 245 19.56 3.30 -16.89
CA ASP A 245 19.31 2.18 -17.80
C ASP A 245 20.20 0.96 -17.49
N LYS A 246 21.49 1.15 -17.18
CA LYS A 246 22.38 0.06 -16.76
C LYS A 246 21.90 -0.57 -15.44
N ALA A 247 21.51 0.24 -14.47
CA ALA A 247 20.98 -0.25 -13.20
C ALA A 247 19.71 -1.07 -13.40
N GLY A 248 18.77 -0.58 -14.22
CA GLY A 248 17.52 -1.31 -14.54
C GLY A 248 17.79 -2.64 -15.25
N ARG A 249 18.77 -2.70 -16.18
CA ARG A 249 19.19 -3.97 -16.80
C ARG A 249 19.81 -4.93 -15.79
N ALA A 250 20.67 -4.44 -14.91
CA ALA A 250 21.30 -5.27 -13.87
C ALA A 250 20.27 -5.98 -12.98
N VAL A 251 19.14 -5.31 -12.67
CA VAL A 251 18.02 -5.93 -11.95
C VAL A 251 17.47 -7.14 -12.71
N ALA A 252 17.17 -6.97 -14.00
CA ALA A 252 16.65 -8.06 -14.82
C ALA A 252 17.67 -9.20 -14.97
N ASP A 253 18.95 -8.90 -15.12
CA ASP A 253 20.03 -9.86 -15.28
C ASP A 253 20.27 -10.71 -14.01
N ILE A 254 20.19 -10.11 -12.82
CA ILE A 254 20.27 -10.86 -11.54
C ILE A 254 19.17 -11.91 -11.46
N ILE A 255 17.93 -11.52 -11.78
CA ILE A 255 16.81 -12.46 -11.75
C ILE A 255 16.93 -13.53 -12.87
N ALA A 256 17.36 -13.14 -14.07
CA ALA A 256 17.59 -14.06 -15.18
C ALA A 256 18.70 -15.07 -14.88
N ALA A 257 19.69 -14.72 -14.06
CA ALA A 257 20.70 -15.63 -13.54
C ALA A 257 20.18 -16.65 -12.52
N GLY A 258 18.88 -16.63 -12.20
CA GLY A 258 18.25 -17.54 -11.22
C GLY A 258 18.54 -17.17 -9.76
N ILE A 259 18.98 -15.95 -9.50
CA ILE A 259 19.24 -15.46 -8.14
C ILE A 259 18.01 -14.68 -7.66
N ILE A 260 17.51 -15.02 -6.47
CA ILE A 260 16.37 -14.33 -5.84
C ILE A 260 16.88 -13.68 -4.56
N PRO A 261 17.28 -12.39 -4.62
CA PRO A 261 17.71 -11.65 -3.43
C PRO A 261 16.61 -11.56 -2.35
N GLY A 262 17.01 -11.44 -1.10
CA GLY A 262 16.11 -11.06 -0.01
C GLY A 262 15.48 -9.69 -0.26
N GLY A 263 16.30 -8.74 -0.75
CA GLY A 263 15.84 -7.42 -1.20
C GLY A 263 16.68 -6.91 -2.35
N LEU A 264 16.05 -6.21 -3.31
CA LEU A 264 16.73 -5.58 -4.43
C LEU A 264 16.10 -4.22 -4.71
N GLU A 265 16.78 -3.17 -4.24
CA GLU A 265 16.28 -1.80 -4.19
C GLU A 265 17.07 -0.89 -5.13
N MET A 266 16.39 0.07 -5.75
CA MET A 266 17.01 1.05 -6.62
C MET A 266 16.72 2.48 -6.16
N MET A 267 17.70 3.36 -6.34
CA MET A 267 17.57 4.81 -6.15
C MET A 267 18.27 5.55 -7.29
N ASP A 268 17.64 6.62 -7.80
CA ASP A 268 18.27 7.54 -8.76
C ASP A 268 19.13 8.61 -8.06
N ASN A 269 19.85 9.41 -8.85
CA ASN A 269 20.78 10.43 -8.32
C ASN A 269 20.08 11.44 -7.39
N LEU A 270 18.86 11.88 -7.72
CA LEU A 270 18.14 12.83 -6.89
C LEU A 270 17.82 12.26 -5.48
N ALA A 271 17.39 11.01 -5.45
CA ALA A 271 17.11 10.30 -4.20
C ALA A 271 18.40 9.96 -3.43
N ILE A 272 19.47 9.56 -4.12
CA ILE A 272 20.81 9.30 -3.52
C ILE A 272 21.30 10.54 -2.77
N ARG A 273 21.31 11.71 -3.42
CA ARG A 273 21.75 12.97 -2.81
C ARG A 273 20.89 13.36 -1.63
N ALA A 274 19.57 13.26 -1.75
CA ALA A 274 18.66 13.56 -0.65
C ALA A 274 18.93 12.65 0.57
N ALA A 275 19.08 11.35 0.36
CA ALA A 275 19.35 10.39 1.43
C ALA A 275 20.73 10.61 2.07
N GLU A 276 21.76 10.88 1.27
CA GLU A 276 23.11 11.13 1.78
C GLU A 276 23.18 12.42 2.60
N ASP A 277 22.55 13.50 2.14
CA ASP A 277 22.46 14.77 2.88
C ASP A 277 21.67 14.63 4.20
N PHE A 278 20.76 13.67 4.26
CA PHE A 278 19.90 13.48 5.42
C PHE A 278 20.52 12.62 6.52
N ILE A 279 21.15 11.49 6.16
CA ILE A 279 21.62 10.50 7.14
C ILE A 279 23.07 10.03 6.96
N HIS A 280 23.79 10.48 5.94
CA HIS A 280 25.18 10.10 5.66
C HIS A 280 25.37 8.57 5.60
N ALA A 281 24.59 7.93 4.70
CA ALA A 281 24.60 6.48 4.50
C ALA A 281 25.91 5.94 3.91
N GLY A 282 26.73 6.84 3.32
CA GLY A 282 27.94 6.53 2.57
C GLY A 282 27.65 6.16 1.12
N TYR A 283 26.59 6.73 0.55
CA TYR A 283 26.23 6.55 -0.85
C TYR A 283 27.11 7.40 -1.78
N PRO A 284 27.45 6.91 -2.99
CA PRO A 284 28.19 7.66 -3.98
C PRO A 284 27.31 8.70 -4.66
N VAL A 285 27.40 9.96 -4.24
CA VAL A 285 26.54 11.08 -4.71
C VAL A 285 26.73 11.43 -6.19
N GLU A 286 27.80 10.95 -6.84
CA GLU A 286 28.05 11.15 -8.26
C GLU A 286 27.46 10.03 -9.14
N ALA A 287 26.90 8.96 -8.54
CA ALA A 287 26.26 7.91 -9.30
C ALA A 287 24.89 8.37 -9.84
N GLU A 288 24.58 8.01 -11.09
CA GLU A 288 23.25 8.25 -11.66
C GLU A 288 22.19 7.32 -11.06
N ALA A 289 22.59 6.12 -10.63
CA ALA A 289 21.76 5.20 -9.88
C ALA A 289 22.59 4.30 -8.97
N ILE A 290 21.96 3.83 -7.88
CA ILE A 290 22.50 2.74 -7.06
C ILE A 290 21.51 1.59 -6.96
N LEU A 291 22.05 0.37 -6.80
CA LEU A 291 21.31 -0.82 -6.38
C LEU A 291 21.81 -1.29 -5.02
N LEU A 292 20.88 -1.59 -4.13
CA LEU A 292 21.12 -2.34 -2.90
C LEU A 292 20.59 -3.74 -3.10
N CYS A 293 21.47 -4.75 -3.09
CA CYS A 293 21.11 -6.16 -3.21
C CYS A 293 21.42 -6.88 -1.90
N GLU A 294 20.39 -7.32 -1.19
CA GLU A 294 20.53 -8.14 0.01
C GLU A 294 20.35 -9.62 -0.34
N LEU A 295 21.30 -10.42 0.10
CA LEU A 295 21.28 -11.88 0.00
C LEU A 295 21.25 -12.45 1.41
N ASP A 296 20.29 -13.31 1.68
CA ASP A 296 20.06 -13.88 3.00
C ASP A 296 19.73 -15.38 2.93
N GLY A 297 20.11 -16.11 3.98
CA GLY A 297 19.87 -17.55 4.02
C GLY A 297 20.96 -18.30 4.78
N VAL A 298 21.33 -19.47 4.26
CA VAL A 298 22.44 -20.31 4.74
C VAL A 298 23.76 -19.68 4.30
N GLU A 299 24.77 -19.68 5.18
CA GLU A 299 26.03 -18.95 4.96
C GLU A 299 26.76 -19.33 3.67
N ALA A 300 26.80 -20.64 3.32
CA ALA A 300 27.46 -21.12 2.12
C ALA A 300 26.77 -20.61 0.85
N ASP A 301 25.44 -20.71 0.80
CA ASP A 301 24.63 -20.28 -0.36
C ASP A 301 24.74 -18.76 -0.55
N VAL A 302 24.68 -18.00 0.55
CA VAL A 302 24.80 -16.53 0.51
C VAL A 302 26.18 -16.10 0.02
N HIS A 303 27.26 -16.84 0.39
CA HIS A 303 28.61 -16.55 -0.11
C HIS A 303 28.68 -16.72 -1.63
N ASP A 304 28.22 -17.84 -2.14
CA ASP A 304 28.24 -18.15 -3.57
C ASP A 304 27.35 -17.17 -4.38
N ASP A 305 26.18 -16.86 -3.88
CA ASP A 305 25.28 -15.88 -4.51
C ASP A 305 25.85 -14.45 -4.49
N CYS A 306 26.59 -14.04 -3.46
CA CYS A 306 27.28 -12.74 -3.45
C CYS A 306 28.29 -12.63 -4.61
N GLU A 307 29.07 -13.68 -4.86
CA GLU A 307 30.05 -13.67 -5.97
C GLU A 307 29.35 -13.68 -7.33
N ARG A 308 28.27 -14.45 -7.48
CA ARG A 308 27.47 -14.46 -8.72
C ARG A 308 26.82 -13.11 -8.98
N VAL A 309 26.21 -12.49 -7.98
CA VAL A 309 25.61 -11.15 -8.10
C VAL A 309 26.66 -10.11 -8.44
N ARG A 310 27.84 -10.14 -7.81
CA ARG A 310 28.96 -9.26 -8.14
C ARG A 310 29.33 -9.33 -9.62
N GLN A 311 29.49 -10.56 -10.14
CA GLN A 311 29.82 -10.78 -11.57
C GLN A 311 28.73 -10.23 -12.49
N VAL A 312 27.46 -10.44 -12.19
CA VAL A 312 26.34 -9.89 -12.96
C VAL A 312 26.35 -8.37 -12.95
N LEU A 313 26.55 -7.74 -11.80
CA LEU A 313 26.60 -6.28 -11.65
C LEU A 313 27.77 -5.68 -12.45
N GLU A 314 28.96 -6.29 -12.39
CA GLU A 314 30.13 -5.86 -13.14
C GLU A 314 29.92 -6.00 -14.67
N GLN A 315 29.31 -7.10 -15.12
CA GLN A 315 28.96 -7.34 -16.53
C GLN A 315 27.90 -6.34 -17.02
N ALA A 316 26.95 -5.93 -16.17
CA ALA A 316 25.94 -4.92 -16.46
C ALA A 316 26.55 -3.48 -16.52
N GLY A 317 27.83 -3.33 -16.18
CA GLY A 317 28.54 -2.06 -16.25
C GLY A 317 28.44 -1.21 -14.98
N ALA A 318 28.36 -1.86 -13.81
CA ALA A 318 28.52 -1.17 -12.54
C ALA A 318 29.87 -0.47 -12.46
N THR A 319 29.89 0.78 -12.02
CA THR A 319 31.13 1.57 -11.86
C THR A 319 31.87 1.18 -10.55
N GLU A 320 31.12 0.71 -9.56
CA GLU A 320 31.64 0.18 -8.31
C GLU A 320 30.67 -0.87 -7.76
N VAL A 321 31.19 -1.96 -7.18
CA VAL A 321 30.42 -2.93 -6.41
C VAL A 321 31.08 -3.11 -5.03
N ARG A 322 30.40 -2.66 -4.00
CA ARG A 322 30.87 -2.69 -2.62
C ARG A 322 30.00 -3.57 -1.76
N GLN A 323 30.59 -4.57 -1.11
CA GLN A 323 29.90 -5.35 -0.09
C GLN A 323 30.05 -4.68 1.27
N ALA A 324 28.97 -4.63 2.07
CA ALA A 324 29.03 -4.13 3.43
C ALA A 324 30.05 -4.94 4.27
N ARG A 325 30.97 -4.24 4.91
CA ARG A 325 32.09 -4.82 5.66
C ARG A 325 31.65 -5.51 6.95
N ASP A 326 30.61 -4.96 7.55
CA ASP A 326 30.04 -5.41 8.82
C ASP A 326 28.56 -5.08 8.91
N GLU A 327 27.92 -5.53 9.99
CA GLU A 327 26.50 -5.29 10.26
C GLU A 327 26.17 -3.79 10.40
N ALA A 328 27.09 -2.99 10.94
CA ALA A 328 26.87 -1.56 11.08
C ALA A 328 26.81 -0.84 9.73
N GLU A 329 27.65 -1.24 8.76
CA GLU A 329 27.61 -0.71 7.41
C GLU A 329 26.36 -1.20 6.64
N ARG A 330 25.99 -2.48 6.81
CA ARG A 330 24.76 -3.03 6.26
C ARG A 330 23.54 -2.22 6.72
N LEU A 331 23.43 -1.99 8.01
CA LEU A 331 22.35 -1.20 8.60
C LEU A 331 22.35 0.26 8.12
N ARG A 332 23.52 0.87 7.88
CA ARG A 332 23.62 2.23 7.33
C ARG A 332 23.10 2.29 5.89
N PHE A 333 23.46 1.32 5.04
CA PHE A 333 22.90 1.26 3.67
C PHE A 333 21.38 1.17 3.71
N TRP A 334 20.83 0.29 4.53
CA TRP A 334 19.38 0.18 4.70
C TRP A 334 18.75 1.44 5.32
N ALA A 335 19.44 2.09 6.24
CA ALA A 335 18.95 3.35 6.80
C ALA A 335 18.82 4.43 5.73
N GLY A 336 19.76 4.53 4.76
CA GLY A 336 19.66 5.41 3.60
C GLY A 336 18.40 5.17 2.81
N ARG A 337 18.16 3.93 2.43
CA ARG A 337 16.97 3.53 1.66
C ARG A 337 15.66 3.77 2.43
N LYS A 338 15.61 3.39 3.70
CA LYS A 338 14.40 3.54 4.54
C LYS A 338 14.06 5.00 4.84
N ASN A 339 15.05 5.88 4.85
CA ASN A 339 14.86 7.32 5.07
C ASN A 339 14.79 8.15 3.77
N ALA A 340 14.76 7.52 2.60
CA ALA A 340 14.70 8.22 1.34
C ALA A 340 13.43 9.09 1.22
N PHE A 341 12.27 8.58 1.65
CA PHE A 341 11.01 9.34 1.63
C PHE A 341 11.07 10.63 2.48
N PRO A 342 11.40 10.60 3.79
CA PRO A 342 11.56 11.83 4.55
C PRO A 342 12.72 12.70 4.07
N ALA A 343 13.77 12.10 3.48
CA ALA A 343 14.89 12.84 2.91
C ALA A 343 14.46 13.68 1.69
N VAL A 344 13.66 13.09 0.80
CA VAL A 344 13.11 13.77 -0.40
C VAL A 344 12.19 14.93 -0.01
N GLY A 345 11.49 14.85 1.13
CA GLY A 345 10.69 15.95 1.68
C GLY A 345 11.51 17.21 2.02
N ARG A 346 12.86 17.17 1.95
CA ARG A 346 13.72 18.38 2.06
C ARG A 346 13.95 19.06 0.72
N LEU A 347 13.63 18.40 -0.39
CA LEU A 347 13.79 18.92 -1.74
C LEU A 347 12.59 19.74 -2.22
N ALA A 348 11.41 19.46 -1.70
CA ALA A 348 10.17 20.18 -1.94
C ALA A 348 9.26 20.08 -0.71
N PRO A 349 8.32 21.05 -0.51
CA PRO A 349 7.38 21.00 0.62
C PRO A 349 6.52 19.74 0.64
N ASP A 350 6.13 19.27 -0.56
CA ASP A 350 5.24 18.12 -0.74
C ASP A 350 5.81 17.15 -1.77
N TYR A 351 5.38 15.90 -1.70
CA TYR A 351 5.60 14.91 -2.75
C TYR A 351 4.39 14.00 -2.92
N TYR A 352 4.15 13.56 -4.13
CA TYR A 352 3.10 12.61 -4.49
C TYR A 352 3.76 11.28 -4.88
N CYS A 353 3.50 10.22 -4.11
CA CYS A 353 4.15 8.93 -4.28
C CYS A 353 3.27 7.99 -5.09
N MET A 354 3.72 7.60 -6.28
CA MET A 354 3.04 6.58 -7.08
C MET A 354 3.46 5.16 -6.66
N ASP A 355 2.72 4.16 -7.13
CA ASP A 355 2.88 2.77 -6.67
C ASP A 355 2.54 1.77 -7.79
N GLY A 356 2.85 2.10 -9.03
CA GLY A 356 2.64 1.17 -10.16
C GLY A 356 3.64 0.02 -10.14
N THR A 357 3.22 -1.15 -10.63
CA THR A 357 4.10 -2.30 -10.81
C THR A 357 4.30 -2.58 -12.29
N ILE A 358 5.52 -2.95 -12.67
CA ILE A 358 5.88 -3.23 -14.06
C ILE A 358 6.68 -4.54 -14.19
N PRO A 359 6.65 -5.18 -15.36
CA PRO A 359 7.62 -6.25 -15.65
C PRO A 359 9.05 -5.70 -15.58
N ARG A 360 9.95 -6.34 -14.84
CA ARG A 360 11.33 -5.87 -14.60
C ARG A 360 12.10 -5.52 -15.87
N ARG A 361 11.85 -6.22 -16.98
CA ARG A 361 12.47 -5.90 -18.28
C ARG A 361 12.11 -4.51 -18.82
N ALA A 362 10.99 -3.93 -18.38
CA ALA A 362 10.52 -2.62 -18.80
C ALA A 362 11.11 -1.47 -17.95
N LEU A 363 11.85 -1.78 -16.87
CA LEU A 363 12.42 -0.76 -15.97
C LEU A 363 13.18 0.36 -16.72
N PRO A 364 14.14 0.07 -17.64
CA PRO A 364 14.88 1.13 -18.33
C PRO A 364 13.98 2.06 -19.13
N GLU A 365 13.05 1.51 -19.90
CA GLU A 365 12.11 2.28 -20.75
C GLU A 365 11.19 3.15 -19.90
N VAL A 366 10.59 2.57 -18.86
CA VAL A 366 9.64 3.27 -18.00
C VAL A 366 10.34 4.41 -17.24
N LEU A 367 11.55 4.20 -16.70
CA LEU A 367 12.29 5.24 -16.00
C LEU A 367 12.66 6.42 -16.93
N GLN A 368 13.06 6.15 -18.19
CA GLN A 368 13.29 7.18 -19.20
C GLN A 368 12.00 7.97 -19.48
N ARG A 369 10.85 7.28 -19.60
CA ARG A 369 9.59 7.95 -19.87
C ARG A 369 9.11 8.78 -18.66
N ILE A 370 9.30 8.31 -17.43
CA ILE A 370 9.02 9.09 -16.20
C ILE A 370 9.85 10.38 -16.18
N ALA A 371 11.14 10.31 -16.51
CA ALA A 371 12.00 11.49 -16.58
C ALA A 371 11.52 12.50 -17.65
N SER A 372 11.08 12.00 -18.82
CA SER A 372 10.53 12.83 -19.90
C SER A 372 9.22 13.49 -19.47
N LEU A 373 8.31 12.73 -18.87
CA LEU A 373 7.03 13.23 -18.34
C LEU A 373 7.27 14.30 -17.27
N GLY A 374 8.18 14.06 -16.32
CA GLY A 374 8.54 15.05 -15.31
C GLY A 374 8.97 16.38 -15.95
N ALA A 375 9.80 16.33 -17.03
CA ALA A 375 10.21 17.52 -17.77
C ALA A 375 9.03 18.19 -18.50
N GLU A 376 8.13 17.42 -19.12
CA GLU A 376 6.92 17.92 -19.80
C GLU A 376 6.00 18.68 -18.84
N TYR A 377 5.81 18.16 -17.61
CA TYR A 377 4.99 18.79 -16.57
C TYR A 377 5.71 19.85 -15.74
N GLY A 378 7.04 20.00 -15.93
CA GLY A 378 7.87 20.94 -15.16
C GLY A 378 8.00 20.55 -13.69
N LEU A 379 7.90 19.26 -13.38
CA LEU A 379 8.01 18.70 -12.02
C LEU A 379 9.23 17.76 -11.94
N ARG A 380 9.93 17.80 -10.80
CA ARG A 380 11.01 16.85 -10.52
C ARG A 380 10.44 15.55 -10.00
N VAL A 381 11.01 14.43 -10.41
CA VAL A 381 10.64 13.10 -9.91
C VAL A 381 11.89 12.43 -9.35
N ALA A 382 11.82 11.96 -8.12
CA ALA A 382 12.86 11.14 -7.48
C ALA A 382 12.39 9.69 -7.45
N ASN A 383 13.23 8.75 -7.91
CA ASN A 383 12.88 7.35 -8.00
C ASN A 383 13.55 6.54 -6.87
N VAL A 384 12.72 5.91 -6.03
CA VAL A 384 13.15 5.06 -4.91
C VAL A 384 12.19 3.87 -4.83
N PHE A 385 12.59 2.68 -5.26
CA PHE A 385 11.62 1.60 -5.45
C PHE A 385 12.18 0.19 -5.26
N HIS A 386 11.25 -0.77 -5.12
CA HIS A 386 11.52 -2.20 -5.03
C HIS A 386 11.80 -2.75 -6.42
N ALA A 387 13.06 -2.62 -6.88
CA ALA A 387 13.42 -3.00 -8.23
C ALA A 387 13.27 -4.50 -8.49
N GLY A 388 13.44 -5.32 -7.46
CA GLY A 388 13.39 -6.78 -7.53
C GLY A 388 12.04 -7.34 -7.96
N ASP A 389 10.93 -6.76 -7.53
CA ASP A 389 9.57 -7.17 -7.91
C ASP A 389 8.91 -6.23 -8.93
N GLY A 390 9.56 -5.12 -9.25
CA GLY A 390 9.08 -4.15 -10.23
C GLY A 390 8.06 -3.15 -9.67
N ASN A 391 7.89 -3.09 -8.36
CA ASN A 391 7.02 -2.11 -7.72
C ASN A 391 7.73 -0.76 -7.61
N MET A 392 7.22 0.22 -8.32
CA MET A 392 7.84 1.52 -8.52
C MET A 392 7.24 2.59 -7.62
N HIS A 393 8.11 3.38 -6.98
CA HIS A 393 7.71 4.54 -6.18
C HIS A 393 8.35 5.83 -6.70
N PRO A 394 7.94 6.34 -7.88
CA PRO A 394 8.32 7.67 -8.29
C PRO A 394 7.68 8.70 -7.35
N LEU A 395 8.51 9.55 -6.75
CA LEU A 395 8.13 10.63 -5.85
C LEU A 395 8.09 11.93 -6.67
N ILE A 396 6.90 12.36 -7.04
CA ILE A 396 6.67 13.59 -7.78
C ILE A 396 6.74 14.76 -6.81
N LEU A 397 7.72 15.63 -6.95
CA LEU A 397 7.97 16.76 -6.05
C LEU A 397 7.15 17.98 -6.47
N PHE A 398 6.42 18.57 -5.52
CA PHE A 398 5.59 19.74 -5.77
C PHE A 398 5.45 20.63 -4.52
N ASP A 399 4.82 21.80 -4.68
CA ASP A 399 4.44 22.70 -3.59
C ASP A 399 2.93 22.93 -3.65
N ALA A 400 2.17 22.36 -2.72
CA ALA A 400 0.72 22.50 -2.66
C ALA A 400 0.25 23.97 -2.46
N ASN A 401 1.16 24.88 -2.05
CA ASN A 401 0.86 26.31 -1.96
C ASN A 401 0.95 27.03 -3.31
N GLN A 402 1.50 26.40 -4.34
CA GLN A 402 1.54 26.94 -5.69
C GLN A 402 0.29 26.52 -6.46
N PRO A 403 -0.50 27.46 -6.99
CA PRO A 403 -1.72 27.13 -7.72
C PRO A 403 -1.45 26.17 -8.91
N GLY A 404 -2.20 25.08 -8.97
CA GLY A 404 -2.15 24.11 -10.06
C GLY A 404 -0.99 23.10 -9.98
N GLU A 405 -0.13 23.13 -8.95
CA GLU A 405 0.96 22.13 -8.85
C GLU A 405 0.46 20.77 -8.40
N LEU A 406 -0.47 20.72 -7.47
CA LEU A 406 -1.09 19.47 -7.03
C LEU A 406 -1.79 18.78 -8.22
N GLU A 407 -2.62 19.50 -8.97
CA GLU A 407 -3.34 18.99 -10.12
C GLU A 407 -2.38 18.48 -11.21
N ARG A 408 -1.25 19.18 -11.43
CA ARG A 408 -0.20 18.69 -12.36
C ARG A 408 0.47 17.43 -11.82
N ALA A 409 0.74 17.35 -10.53
CA ALA A 409 1.34 16.17 -9.91
C ALA A 409 0.39 14.96 -9.99
N GLU A 410 -0.90 15.15 -9.73
CA GLU A 410 -1.93 14.11 -9.88
C GLU A 410 -2.05 13.63 -11.33
N THR A 411 -2.06 14.57 -12.30
CA THR A 411 -2.14 14.22 -13.72
C THR A 411 -0.91 13.43 -14.17
N LEU A 412 0.29 13.91 -13.80
CA LEU A 412 1.55 13.20 -14.07
C LEU A 412 1.56 11.80 -13.44
N GLY A 413 1.10 11.69 -12.20
CA GLY A 413 0.96 10.41 -11.50
C GLY A 413 0.04 9.45 -12.23
N GLY A 414 -1.12 9.94 -12.71
CA GLY A 414 -2.06 9.17 -13.53
C GLY A 414 -1.41 8.62 -14.80
N GLU A 415 -0.69 9.46 -15.56
CA GLU A 415 0.01 9.02 -16.78
C GLU A 415 1.10 7.99 -16.51
N ILE A 416 1.81 8.11 -15.37
CA ILE A 416 2.80 7.10 -14.94
C ILE A 416 2.11 5.75 -14.69
N LEU A 417 0.96 5.73 -14.02
CA LEU A 417 0.21 4.49 -13.77
C LEU A 417 -0.35 3.88 -15.07
N GLU A 418 -0.83 4.71 -15.98
CA GLU A 418 -1.28 4.25 -17.31
C GLU A 418 -0.13 3.63 -18.10
N LEU A 419 1.06 4.23 -18.04
CA LEU A 419 2.27 3.65 -18.61
C LEU A 419 2.59 2.28 -18.02
N CYS A 420 2.45 2.12 -16.69
CA CYS A 420 2.64 0.82 -16.03
C CYS A 420 1.70 -0.26 -16.61
N VAL A 421 0.43 0.06 -16.82
CA VAL A 421 -0.54 -0.84 -17.46
C VAL A 421 -0.15 -1.15 -18.91
N GLN A 422 0.26 -0.14 -19.69
CA GLN A 422 0.63 -0.31 -21.11
C GLN A 422 1.79 -1.27 -21.31
N VAL A 423 2.77 -1.30 -20.39
CA VAL A 423 3.90 -2.23 -20.46
C VAL A 423 3.58 -3.62 -19.89
N GLY A 424 2.32 -3.87 -19.48
CA GLY A 424 1.85 -5.14 -18.95
C GLY A 424 1.99 -5.29 -17.45
N GLY A 425 1.99 -4.18 -16.73
CA GLY A 425 1.99 -4.09 -15.27
C GLY A 425 0.64 -3.75 -14.67
N SER A 426 0.63 -3.08 -13.51
CA SER A 426 -0.53 -2.79 -12.69
C SER A 426 -0.46 -1.37 -12.11
N ILE A 427 -1.62 -0.77 -11.84
CA ILE A 427 -1.72 0.57 -11.22
C ILE A 427 -1.32 0.61 -9.75
N THR A 428 -1.20 -0.53 -9.09
CA THR A 428 -0.79 -0.62 -7.67
C THR A 428 0.01 -1.87 -7.43
N GLY A 429 1.04 -1.77 -6.57
CA GLY A 429 1.86 -2.89 -6.11
C GLY A 429 1.56 -3.27 -4.67
N GLU A 430 1.51 -2.27 -3.77
CA GLU A 430 1.36 -2.52 -2.33
C GLU A 430 0.52 -1.48 -1.58
N HIS A 431 0.25 -0.28 -2.15
CA HIS A 431 -0.48 0.78 -1.47
C HIS A 431 -2.01 0.64 -1.55
N GLY A 432 -2.52 -0.20 -2.46
CA GLY A 432 -3.94 -0.25 -2.81
C GLY A 432 -4.34 0.84 -3.80
N VAL A 433 -5.59 0.78 -4.24
CA VAL A 433 -6.21 1.74 -5.17
C VAL A 433 -6.74 2.95 -4.43
N GLY A 434 -7.47 2.71 -3.35
CA GLY A 434 -8.09 3.72 -2.51
C GLY A 434 -8.95 4.68 -3.31
N ARG A 435 -8.76 5.96 -2.99
CA ARG A 435 -9.33 7.07 -3.73
C ARG A 435 -8.38 7.58 -4.82
N GLU A 436 -7.09 7.50 -4.59
CA GLU A 436 -6.03 8.03 -5.43
C GLU A 436 -6.09 7.50 -6.86
N LYS A 437 -6.20 6.16 -7.02
CA LYS A 437 -6.05 5.47 -8.29
C LYS A 437 -7.37 4.97 -8.86
N ILE A 438 -8.50 5.40 -8.30
CA ILE A 438 -9.82 4.88 -8.70
C ILE A 438 -10.13 5.12 -10.19
N ASN A 439 -9.63 6.21 -10.77
CA ASN A 439 -9.81 6.51 -12.20
C ASN A 439 -8.98 5.56 -13.08
N GLN A 440 -7.78 5.19 -12.65
CA GLN A 440 -6.89 4.28 -13.39
C GLN A 440 -7.38 2.83 -13.38
N MET A 441 -8.31 2.47 -12.49
CA MET A 441 -9.06 1.20 -12.58
C MET A 441 -9.77 1.07 -13.92
N CYS A 442 -10.29 2.18 -14.47
CA CYS A 442 -10.95 2.20 -15.78
C CYS A 442 -9.97 2.01 -16.96
N THR A 443 -8.67 2.26 -16.74
CA THR A 443 -7.61 1.98 -17.72
C THR A 443 -7.16 0.52 -17.65
N GLN A 444 -7.09 -0.05 -16.45
CA GLN A 444 -6.59 -1.41 -16.25
C GLN A 444 -7.68 -2.47 -16.53
N PHE A 445 -8.93 -2.22 -16.18
CA PHE A 445 -10.02 -3.18 -16.21
C PHE A 445 -11.12 -2.75 -17.19
N ASN A 446 -11.68 -3.71 -17.90
CA ASN A 446 -12.84 -3.48 -18.76
C ASN A 446 -14.16 -3.48 -17.95
N SER A 447 -15.28 -3.16 -18.62
CA SER A 447 -16.59 -3.07 -17.97
C SER A 447 -17.07 -4.38 -17.35
N ASP A 448 -16.77 -5.52 -17.97
CA ASP A 448 -17.22 -6.82 -17.46
C ASP A 448 -16.45 -7.19 -16.18
N GLU A 449 -15.16 -6.89 -16.13
CA GLU A 449 -14.32 -7.07 -14.93
C GLU A 449 -14.77 -6.15 -13.79
N LEU A 450 -15.07 -4.87 -14.09
CA LEU A 450 -15.58 -3.93 -13.09
C LEU A 450 -16.97 -4.35 -12.57
N ASN A 451 -17.84 -4.86 -13.44
CA ASN A 451 -19.13 -5.44 -13.04
C ASN A 451 -18.94 -6.63 -12.08
N LEU A 452 -17.92 -7.46 -12.31
CA LEU A 452 -17.60 -8.57 -11.40
C LEU A 452 -17.15 -8.06 -10.03
N PHE A 453 -16.32 -7.01 -9.97
CA PHE A 453 -15.93 -6.39 -8.70
C PHE A 453 -17.14 -5.84 -7.94
N HIS A 454 -18.06 -5.17 -8.63
CA HIS A 454 -19.33 -4.73 -8.02
C HIS A 454 -20.18 -5.90 -7.52
N ALA A 455 -20.25 -7.00 -8.26
CA ALA A 455 -21.00 -8.18 -7.83
C ALA A 455 -20.38 -8.82 -6.57
N VAL A 456 -19.04 -8.90 -6.50
CA VAL A 456 -18.34 -9.35 -5.29
C VAL A 456 -18.62 -8.42 -4.12
N LYS A 457 -18.50 -7.11 -4.32
CA LYS A 457 -18.83 -6.11 -3.27
C LYS A 457 -20.26 -6.29 -2.76
N ALA A 458 -21.24 -6.43 -3.67
CA ALA A 458 -22.65 -6.60 -3.32
C ALA A 458 -22.94 -7.91 -2.57
N ALA A 459 -22.13 -8.96 -2.78
CA ALA A 459 -22.28 -10.21 -2.03
C ALA A 459 -21.92 -10.08 -0.54
N PHE A 460 -21.02 -9.15 -0.19
CA PHE A 460 -20.60 -8.89 1.21
C PHE A 460 -21.29 -7.65 1.81
N ASP A 461 -21.66 -6.69 0.99
CA ASP A 461 -22.22 -5.41 1.40
C ASP A 461 -23.23 -4.90 0.35
N PRO A 462 -24.45 -5.45 0.36
CA PRO A 462 -25.46 -5.14 -0.66
C PRO A 462 -25.93 -3.67 -0.63
N GLN A 463 -25.75 -2.96 0.47
CA GLN A 463 -26.12 -1.55 0.61
C GLN A 463 -24.96 -0.59 0.30
N GLY A 464 -23.74 -1.10 0.09
CA GLY A 464 -22.57 -0.29 -0.21
C GLY A 464 -22.13 0.64 0.92
N LEU A 465 -22.27 0.23 2.19
CA LEU A 465 -21.98 1.04 3.36
C LEU A 465 -20.54 0.93 3.86
N LEU A 466 -19.83 -0.15 3.51
CA LEU A 466 -18.42 -0.32 3.87
C LEU A 466 -17.52 0.40 2.89
N ASN A 467 -16.80 1.38 3.36
CA ASN A 467 -15.77 2.16 2.66
C ASN A 467 -16.18 2.63 1.25
N PRO A 468 -17.37 3.23 1.06
CA PRO A 468 -17.88 3.59 -0.26
C PRO A 468 -17.03 4.69 -0.94
N GLY A 469 -17.05 4.72 -2.27
CA GLY A 469 -16.35 5.71 -3.10
C GLY A 469 -14.85 5.48 -3.26
N LYS A 470 -14.37 4.26 -2.97
CA LYS A 470 -12.97 3.85 -3.05
C LYS A 470 -12.82 2.51 -3.74
N ASN A 471 -11.63 2.23 -4.24
CA ASN A 471 -11.19 1.00 -4.90
C ASN A 471 -11.94 0.70 -6.20
N ILE A 472 -13.26 0.50 -6.17
CA ILE A 472 -14.06 0.12 -7.32
C ILE A 472 -14.77 1.36 -7.88
N PRO A 473 -14.41 1.83 -9.10
CA PRO A 473 -15.07 2.96 -9.74
C PRO A 473 -16.47 2.58 -10.18
N THR A 474 -17.40 3.53 -10.22
CA THR A 474 -18.67 3.31 -10.88
C THR A 474 -18.48 3.27 -12.40
N LEU A 475 -19.35 2.56 -13.12
CA LEU A 475 -19.30 2.52 -14.59
C LEU A 475 -19.52 3.91 -15.20
N HIS A 476 -20.31 4.75 -14.54
CA HIS A 476 -20.54 6.14 -14.96
C HIS A 476 -19.24 6.96 -14.94
N ARG A 477 -18.46 6.87 -13.86
CA ARG A 477 -17.13 7.50 -13.76
C ARG A 477 -16.19 7.03 -14.88
N CYS A 478 -16.15 5.73 -15.17
CA CYS A 478 -15.32 5.19 -16.25
C CYS A 478 -15.79 5.69 -17.63
N ALA A 479 -17.10 5.87 -17.84
CA ALA A 479 -17.62 6.44 -19.08
C ALA A 479 -17.19 7.92 -19.24
N GLU A 480 -17.20 8.69 -18.17
CA GLU A 480 -16.72 10.09 -18.16
C GLU A 480 -15.22 10.16 -18.39
N PHE A 481 -14.43 9.37 -17.66
CA PHE A 481 -12.97 9.30 -17.81
C PHE A 481 -12.55 8.87 -19.22
N GLY A 482 -13.24 7.89 -19.82
CA GLY A 482 -13.00 7.41 -21.18
C GLY A 482 -13.78 8.14 -22.28
N ALA A 483 -14.61 9.15 -21.96
CA ALA A 483 -15.57 9.75 -22.88
C ALA A 483 -14.97 10.40 -24.12
N MET A 484 -13.71 10.81 -24.06
CA MET A 484 -12.99 11.48 -25.15
C MET A 484 -12.21 10.51 -26.05
N HIS A 485 -12.10 9.24 -25.68
CA HIS A 485 -11.30 8.26 -26.42
C HIS A 485 -12.15 7.15 -27.02
N ILE A 486 -12.16 7.11 -28.37
CA ILE A 486 -12.78 6.01 -29.14
C ILE A 486 -11.66 5.03 -29.48
N HIS A 487 -11.68 3.83 -28.90
CA HIS A 487 -10.74 2.77 -29.23
C HIS A 487 -11.33 1.84 -30.29
N GLY A 488 -10.67 1.76 -31.47
CA GLY A 488 -11.11 0.87 -32.54
C GLY A 488 -12.52 1.12 -33.10
N GLY A 489 -13.04 2.34 -32.95
CA GLY A 489 -14.40 2.71 -33.40
C GLY A 489 -15.51 2.35 -32.41
N GLN A 490 -15.17 1.85 -31.23
CA GLN A 490 -16.13 1.53 -30.17
C GLN A 490 -16.00 2.52 -29.01
N LEU A 491 -17.17 2.89 -28.46
CA LEU A 491 -17.25 3.71 -27.25
C LEU A 491 -17.19 2.80 -26.02
N PRO A 492 -16.37 3.13 -25.00
CA PRO A 492 -16.49 2.47 -23.69
C PRO A 492 -17.89 2.72 -23.11
N PHE A 493 -18.47 1.70 -22.48
CA PHE A 493 -19.78 1.77 -21.80
C PHE A 493 -20.91 2.42 -22.64
N PRO A 494 -21.27 1.85 -23.82
CA PRO A 494 -22.24 2.44 -24.74
C PRO A 494 -23.67 2.50 -24.18
N GLU A 495 -23.96 1.76 -23.10
CA GLU A 495 -25.24 1.67 -22.41
C GLU A 495 -25.51 2.83 -21.44
N LEU A 496 -24.50 3.64 -21.11
CA LEU A 496 -24.67 4.78 -20.21
C LEU A 496 -25.07 6.05 -20.99
N GLU A 497 -26.06 6.79 -20.44
CA GLU A 497 -26.43 8.10 -20.96
C GLU A 497 -25.25 9.07 -20.82
N ARG A 498 -24.98 9.81 -21.89
CA ARG A 498 -23.92 10.81 -22.00
C ARG A 498 -24.50 12.18 -22.21
N PHE A 499 -24.14 13.14 -21.43
CA PHE A 499 -24.54 14.52 -21.54
C PHE A 499 -23.47 15.37 -22.19
#